data_c3b0a82af05b3b729a8e4af6e8d2eb9b
#
_entry.id   c3b0a82af05b3b729a8e4af6e8d2eb9b
#
_cell.length_a   1.000
_cell.length_b   1.000
_cell.length_c   1.000
_cell.angle_alpha   90.00
_cell.angle_beta   90.00
_cell.angle_gamma   90.00
#
_symmetry.space_group_name_H-M   'P 1'
#
loop_
_entity.id
_entity.type
_entity.pdbx_description
1 polymer ?
#
loop_
_entity_poly.entity_id
_entity_poly.type
_entity_poly.pdbx_seq_one_letter_code
_entity_poly.pdbx_strand_id
1 'polypeptide(L)'
;MANLGFQSVYMLLNGLDECVCERAFLPDREGLKEHERTSTPLLSYESQTPVKEFDLVAFSVPFEEDYLNIPGMLSLAGIGPLAQRRAGQPLVAAGGVAVSLNPEPLSSFVDFILAGEAEGSFKPLIEILKGCNEKGLEKGMALRELDSLDFIYVPSLYEVAFDGVRIKEVRPLNGAKAVVKAARARELGRYPVPQSFIYTPDTEFNETYCVEVERGCGKGCRFCAAGFLYLPPRMREPGPVMDSVDKGIASSGKVGLIGTAVSEYPEIKEVLRRGISVNATMTLSSLRLDELDTEYLALLKEAGYRTITLAPEA
;
A
#
# COMPACT_ATOMS: atom_id res chain seq x y z
N MET A 1 -0.72 5.85 -9.59
CA MET A 1 -0.87 7.10 -8.80
C MET A 1 -2.11 7.12 -7.90
N ALA A 2 -3.27 6.66 -8.35
CA ALA A 2 -4.52 6.75 -7.57
C ALA A 2 -4.65 5.79 -6.39
N ASN A 3 -3.76 4.81 -6.25
CA ASN A 3 -3.81 3.86 -5.14
C ASN A 3 -3.65 4.59 -3.80
N LEU A 4 -4.66 4.51 -2.93
CA LEU A 4 -4.67 5.22 -1.65
C LEU A 4 -3.58 4.71 -0.69
N GLY A 5 -3.27 3.41 -0.72
CA GLY A 5 -2.18 2.83 0.08
C GLY A 5 -0.81 3.41 -0.31
N PHE A 6 -0.55 3.54 -1.62
CA PHE A 6 0.67 4.18 -2.13
C PHE A 6 0.78 5.64 -1.69
N GLN A 7 -0.31 6.40 -1.80
CA GLN A 7 -0.34 7.80 -1.37
C GLN A 7 -0.13 7.92 0.15
N SER A 8 -0.73 7.02 0.94
CA SER A 8 -0.55 6.98 2.39
C SER A 8 0.90 6.70 2.79
N VAL A 9 1.56 5.74 2.13
CA VAL A 9 2.99 5.45 2.35
C VAL A 9 3.84 6.68 2.07
N TYR A 10 3.62 7.36 0.94
CA TYR A 10 4.32 8.59 0.59
C TYR A 10 4.14 9.69 1.64
N MET A 11 2.91 9.90 2.12
CA MET A 11 2.62 10.89 3.16
C MET A 11 3.26 10.53 4.51
N LEU A 12 3.20 9.27 4.91
CA LEU A 12 3.77 8.80 6.17
C LEU A 12 5.29 8.95 6.19
N LEU A 13 5.97 8.62 5.10
CA LEU A 13 7.43 8.76 5.00
C LEU A 13 7.86 10.22 4.99
N ASN A 14 7.19 11.08 4.21
CA ASN A 14 7.49 12.51 4.20
C ASN A 14 7.03 13.26 5.45
N GLY A 15 6.30 12.61 6.34
CA GLY A 15 5.99 13.10 7.68
C GLY A 15 7.09 12.83 8.71
N LEU A 16 8.18 12.14 8.33
CA LEU A 16 9.35 11.90 9.17
C LEU A 16 10.46 12.91 8.81
N ASP A 17 10.97 13.62 9.79
CA ASP A 17 12.01 14.66 9.59
C ASP A 17 13.31 14.11 8.98
N GLU A 18 13.58 12.80 9.19
CA GLU A 18 14.81 12.14 8.73
C GLU A 18 14.67 11.49 7.34
N CYS A 19 13.53 11.62 6.67
CA CYS A 19 13.24 10.91 5.44
C CYS A 19 12.71 11.85 4.36
N VAL A 20 13.21 11.69 3.14
CA VAL A 20 12.62 12.27 1.93
C VAL A 20 12.17 11.12 1.04
N CYS A 21 10.89 11.06 0.76
CA CYS A 21 10.31 10.05 -0.13
C CYS A 21 9.89 10.70 -1.44
N GLU A 22 10.39 10.18 -2.56
CA GLU A 22 10.02 10.58 -3.90
C GLU A 22 9.38 9.41 -4.65
N ARG A 23 8.63 9.71 -5.70
CA ARG A 23 7.86 8.71 -6.43
C ARG A 23 8.48 8.40 -7.77
N ALA A 24 8.41 7.14 -8.16
CA ALA A 24 8.70 6.69 -9.51
C ALA A 24 7.61 5.71 -9.97
N PHE A 25 7.31 5.72 -11.25
CA PHE A 25 6.28 4.86 -11.83
C PHE A 25 6.83 4.12 -13.04
N LEU A 26 6.25 2.95 -13.32
CA LEU A 26 6.52 2.24 -14.57
C LEU A 26 6.07 3.13 -15.74
N PRO A 27 6.95 3.49 -16.68
CA PRO A 27 6.57 4.21 -17.87
C PRO A 27 5.62 3.39 -18.75
N ASP A 28 4.76 4.06 -19.49
CA ASP A 28 3.97 3.41 -20.53
C ASP A 28 4.85 2.92 -21.70
N ARG A 29 4.25 2.30 -22.70
CA ARG A 29 5.00 1.74 -23.84
C ARG A 29 5.79 2.78 -24.61
N GLU A 30 5.29 4.00 -24.71
CA GLU A 30 5.97 5.10 -25.42
C GLU A 30 7.11 5.64 -24.59
N GLY A 31 6.89 5.83 -23.30
CA GLY A 31 7.90 6.21 -22.32
C GLY A 31 9.05 5.21 -22.25
N LEU A 32 8.76 3.90 -22.25
CA LEU A 32 9.80 2.87 -22.28
C LEU A 32 10.70 2.98 -23.52
N LYS A 33 10.10 3.18 -24.71
CA LYS A 33 10.87 3.39 -25.95
C LYS A 33 11.74 4.66 -25.90
N GLU A 34 11.22 5.70 -25.25
CA GLU A 34 11.98 6.94 -25.11
C GLU A 34 13.17 6.77 -24.14
N HIS A 35 12.97 6.06 -23.03
CA HIS A 35 14.07 5.68 -22.13
C HIS A 35 15.16 4.86 -22.86
N GLU A 36 14.76 3.89 -23.67
CA GLU A 36 15.70 3.11 -24.50
C GLU A 36 16.43 4.00 -25.51
N ARG A 37 15.71 4.84 -26.24
CA ARG A 37 16.26 5.73 -27.30
C ARG A 37 17.26 6.72 -26.74
N THR A 38 17.00 7.28 -25.56
CA THR A 38 17.82 8.32 -24.92
C THR A 38 18.87 7.76 -23.96
N SER A 39 18.77 6.46 -23.64
CA SER A 39 19.55 5.83 -22.55
C SER A 39 19.38 6.53 -21.20
N THR A 40 18.23 7.16 -20.97
CA THR A 40 17.89 7.84 -19.73
C THR A 40 17.43 6.79 -18.72
N PRO A 41 17.99 6.73 -17.49
CA PRO A 41 17.52 5.82 -16.46
C PRO A 41 16.15 6.26 -15.92
N LEU A 42 15.48 5.39 -15.14
CA LEU A 42 14.27 5.76 -14.42
C LEU A 42 14.58 6.87 -13.41
N LEU A 43 13.82 7.94 -13.47
CA LEU A 43 13.95 9.12 -12.61
C LEU A 43 12.79 9.19 -11.60
N SER A 44 13.01 9.83 -10.46
CA SER A 44 11.94 10.21 -9.55
C SER A 44 11.10 11.35 -10.15
N TYR A 45 9.88 11.48 -9.66
CA TYR A 45 8.90 12.46 -10.19
C TYR A 45 9.15 13.86 -9.65
N GLU A 46 9.60 13.99 -8.41
CA GLU A 46 9.76 15.27 -7.72
C GLU A 46 11.06 15.97 -8.12
N SER A 47 12.20 15.38 -7.85
CA SER A 47 13.51 16.00 -8.10
C SER A 47 14.16 15.64 -9.43
N GLN A 48 13.59 14.68 -10.18
CA GLN A 48 14.18 14.11 -11.38
C GLN A 48 15.56 13.45 -11.12
N THR A 49 15.75 12.95 -9.90
CA THR A 49 16.96 12.22 -9.51
C THR A 49 16.89 10.77 -10.02
N PRO A 50 17.97 10.20 -10.58
CA PRO A 50 18.01 8.78 -10.93
C PRO A 50 17.69 7.89 -9.73
N VAL A 51 16.73 6.95 -9.90
CA VAL A 51 16.25 6.10 -8.80
C VAL A 51 17.37 5.32 -8.11
N LYS A 52 18.43 4.96 -8.82
CA LYS A 52 19.61 4.28 -8.26
C LYS A 52 20.41 5.11 -7.25
N GLU A 53 20.20 6.41 -7.17
CA GLU A 53 20.94 7.33 -6.27
C GLU A 53 20.28 7.50 -4.90
N PHE A 54 19.11 6.88 -4.70
CA PHE A 54 18.45 6.84 -3.40
C PHE A 54 19.05 5.75 -2.49
N ASP A 55 18.93 5.89 -1.18
CA ASP A 55 19.37 4.89 -0.20
C ASP A 55 18.49 3.64 -0.23
N LEU A 56 17.18 3.82 -0.50
CA LEU A 56 16.16 2.78 -0.51
C LEU A 56 15.22 2.97 -1.70
N VAL A 57 15.00 1.90 -2.45
CA VAL A 57 13.94 1.79 -3.45
C VAL A 57 12.87 0.85 -2.93
N ALA A 58 11.67 1.38 -2.70
CA ALA A 58 10.56 0.62 -2.14
C ALA A 58 9.40 0.47 -3.15
N PHE A 59 9.02 -0.78 -3.42
CA PHE A 59 7.88 -1.10 -4.28
C PHE A 59 6.61 -1.26 -3.48
N SER A 60 5.56 -0.54 -3.88
CA SER A 60 4.19 -0.78 -3.42
C SER A 60 3.53 -1.79 -4.35
N VAL A 61 3.18 -2.95 -3.83
CA VAL A 61 2.70 -4.10 -4.60
C VAL A 61 1.28 -4.48 -4.17
N PRO A 62 0.26 -3.79 -4.71
CA PRO A 62 -1.14 -4.06 -4.37
C PRO A 62 -1.71 -5.30 -5.08
N PHE A 63 -1.16 -5.71 -6.22
CA PHE A 63 -1.62 -6.83 -7.04
C PHE A 63 -0.48 -7.78 -7.42
N GLU A 64 -0.78 -9.05 -7.63
CA GLU A 64 0.21 -10.07 -8.01
C GLU A 64 0.79 -9.83 -9.40
N GLU A 65 0.03 -9.22 -10.32
CA GLU A 65 0.50 -8.86 -11.66
C GLU A 65 1.68 -7.88 -11.63
N ASP A 66 1.78 -7.06 -10.57
CA ASP A 66 2.87 -6.10 -10.40
C ASP A 66 4.23 -6.78 -10.17
N TYR A 67 4.26 -8.04 -9.74
CA TYR A 67 5.51 -8.80 -9.57
C TYR A 67 6.35 -8.83 -10.84
N LEU A 68 5.71 -8.96 -11.99
CA LEU A 68 6.39 -9.05 -13.29
C LEU A 68 7.07 -7.75 -13.70
N ASN A 69 6.61 -6.63 -13.17
CA ASN A 69 7.12 -5.30 -13.52
C ASN A 69 8.41 -4.94 -12.75
N ILE A 70 8.60 -5.49 -11.56
CA ILE A 70 9.70 -5.11 -10.64
C ILE A 70 11.09 -5.34 -11.26
N PRO A 71 11.41 -6.52 -11.83
CA PRO A 71 12.72 -6.73 -12.45
C PRO A 71 13.01 -5.77 -13.62
N GLY A 72 11.97 -5.46 -14.41
CA GLY A 72 12.05 -4.49 -15.50
C GLY A 72 12.33 -3.08 -15.01
N MET A 73 11.61 -2.63 -13.98
CA MET A 73 11.81 -1.31 -13.37
C MET A 73 13.21 -1.17 -12.74
N LEU A 74 13.69 -2.21 -12.05
CA LEU A 74 15.06 -2.23 -11.52
C LEU A 74 16.09 -2.10 -12.64
N SER A 75 15.93 -2.85 -13.72
CA SER A 75 16.82 -2.76 -14.89
C SER A 75 16.79 -1.36 -15.51
N LEU A 76 15.61 -0.77 -15.68
CA LEU A 76 15.43 0.58 -16.22
C LEU A 76 16.08 1.64 -15.31
N ALA A 77 16.04 1.43 -13.99
CA ALA A 77 16.71 2.28 -13.01
C ALA A 77 18.25 2.11 -13.00
N GLY A 78 18.80 1.15 -13.75
CA GLY A 78 20.23 0.81 -13.68
C GLY A 78 20.62 0.06 -12.40
N ILE A 79 19.66 -0.61 -11.76
CA ILE A 79 19.84 -1.42 -10.56
C ILE A 79 19.80 -2.89 -10.97
N GLY A 80 20.79 -3.68 -10.56
CA GLY A 80 20.80 -5.12 -10.85
C GLY A 80 19.54 -5.81 -10.31
N PRO A 81 18.74 -6.53 -11.13
CA PRO A 81 17.48 -7.09 -10.67
C PRO A 81 17.64 -8.09 -9.51
N LEU A 82 18.65 -8.97 -9.59
CA LEU A 82 18.84 -10.03 -8.58
C LEU A 82 19.52 -9.48 -7.31
N ALA A 83 18.85 -9.60 -6.18
CA ALA A 83 19.31 -9.14 -4.87
C ALA A 83 20.71 -9.66 -4.50
N GLN A 84 20.98 -10.93 -4.81
CA GLN A 84 22.27 -11.59 -4.53
C GLN A 84 23.45 -11.00 -5.35
N ARG A 85 23.16 -10.35 -6.49
CA ARG A 85 24.18 -9.76 -7.36
C ARG A 85 24.38 -8.27 -7.13
N ARG A 86 23.56 -7.65 -6.27
CA ARG A 86 23.71 -6.24 -5.89
C ARG A 86 24.69 -6.13 -4.72
N ALA A 87 25.81 -5.47 -4.97
CA ALA A 87 26.72 -5.03 -3.92
C ALA A 87 26.44 -3.56 -3.60
N GLY A 88 26.19 -3.23 -2.34
CA GLY A 88 25.99 -1.85 -1.90
C GLY A 88 24.55 -1.32 -2.08
N GLN A 89 24.40 -0.02 -2.10
CA GLN A 89 23.15 0.73 -2.21
C GLN A 89 22.70 0.90 -3.67
N PRO A 90 21.39 1.12 -3.93
CA PRO A 90 20.28 1.18 -2.97
C PRO A 90 19.88 -0.19 -2.43
N LEU A 91 19.32 -0.20 -1.23
CA LEU A 91 18.52 -1.34 -0.79
C LEU A 91 17.20 -1.36 -1.59
N VAL A 92 16.69 -2.55 -1.83
CA VAL A 92 15.42 -2.73 -2.54
C VAL A 92 14.43 -3.43 -1.64
N ALA A 93 13.29 -2.80 -1.41
CA ALA A 93 12.23 -3.35 -0.57
C ALA A 93 10.91 -3.49 -1.33
N ALA A 94 10.01 -4.31 -0.80
CA ALA A 94 8.62 -4.37 -1.24
C ALA A 94 7.68 -4.38 -0.04
N GLY A 95 6.48 -3.82 -0.22
CA GLY A 95 5.39 -3.85 0.72
C GLY A 95 4.05 -3.85 -0.03
N GLY A 96 2.98 -4.10 0.68
CA GLY A 96 1.64 -4.13 0.12
C GLY A 96 0.92 -5.47 0.31
N VAL A 97 -0.32 -5.53 -0.12
CA VAL A 97 -1.19 -6.67 0.15
C VAL A 97 -0.72 -7.95 -0.53
N ALA A 98 -0.29 -7.87 -1.78
CA ALA A 98 0.13 -9.05 -2.54
C ALA A 98 1.38 -9.71 -1.92
N VAL A 99 2.40 -8.94 -1.57
CA VAL A 99 3.61 -9.48 -0.92
C VAL A 99 3.38 -9.92 0.52
N SER A 100 2.36 -9.37 1.20
CA SER A 100 1.96 -9.86 2.52
C SER A 100 1.25 -11.21 2.44
N LEU A 101 0.60 -11.52 1.31
CA LEU A 101 0.00 -12.82 1.02
C LEU A 101 1.04 -13.85 0.58
N ASN A 102 1.90 -13.47 -0.36
CA ASN A 102 2.92 -14.37 -0.90
C ASN A 102 4.20 -13.60 -1.25
N PRO A 103 5.19 -13.52 -0.34
CA PRO A 103 6.44 -12.80 -0.58
C PRO A 103 7.40 -13.52 -1.53
N GLU A 104 7.31 -14.87 -1.66
CA GLU A 104 8.31 -15.70 -2.30
C GLU A 104 8.59 -15.40 -3.77
N PRO A 105 7.61 -15.02 -4.63
CA PRO A 105 7.91 -14.66 -6.01
C PRO A 105 8.89 -13.48 -6.15
N LEU A 106 8.96 -12.61 -5.14
CA LEU A 106 9.89 -11.46 -5.12
C LEU A 106 11.18 -11.71 -4.34
N SER A 107 11.31 -12.83 -3.63
CA SER A 107 12.43 -13.13 -2.73
C SER A 107 13.80 -13.02 -3.39
N SER A 108 13.90 -13.28 -4.70
CA SER A 108 15.15 -13.17 -5.46
C SER A 108 15.46 -11.73 -5.94
N PHE A 109 14.50 -10.82 -5.90
CA PHE A 109 14.60 -9.47 -6.47
C PHE A 109 14.70 -8.37 -5.43
N VAL A 110 14.19 -8.58 -4.22
CA VAL A 110 14.21 -7.59 -3.14
C VAL A 110 15.12 -8.01 -2.00
N ASP A 111 15.61 -7.03 -1.27
CA ASP A 111 16.49 -7.25 -0.13
C ASP A 111 15.71 -7.54 1.14
N PHE A 112 14.55 -6.90 1.28
CA PHE A 112 13.61 -7.19 2.37
C PHE A 112 12.16 -6.85 1.97
N ILE A 113 11.22 -7.43 2.71
CA ILE A 113 9.78 -7.23 2.54
C ILE A 113 9.19 -6.76 3.86
N LEU A 114 8.38 -5.70 3.81
CA LEU A 114 7.55 -5.24 4.91
C LEU A 114 6.21 -5.95 4.84
N ALA A 115 5.95 -6.85 5.79
CA ALA A 115 4.70 -7.58 5.88
C ALA A 115 3.68 -6.79 6.71
N GLY A 116 2.49 -6.56 6.15
CA GLY A 116 1.37 -5.90 6.82
C GLY A 116 1.24 -4.40 6.55
N GLU A 117 0.79 -3.67 7.56
CA GLU A 117 0.40 -2.25 7.44
C GLU A 117 1.58 -1.31 7.66
N ALA A 118 1.57 -0.19 6.94
CA ALA A 118 2.66 0.78 6.96
C ALA A 118 2.71 1.64 8.23
N GLU A 119 1.53 1.91 8.80
CA GLU A 119 1.41 2.76 9.99
C GLU A 119 2.14 2.15 11.19
N GLY A 120 2.96 2.93 11.82
CA GLY A 120 3.80 2.50 12.95
C GLY A 120 5.04 1.68 12.55
N SER A 121 5.17 1.27 11.29
CA SER A 121 6.29 0.47 10.81
C SER A 121 7.46 1.31 10.31
N PHE A 122 7.19 2.48 9.73
CA PHE A 122 8.23 3.28 9.07
C PHE A 122 9.21 3.92 10.03
N LYS A 123 8.75 4.46 11.15
CA LYS A 123 9.65 5.10 12.11
C LYS A 123 10.79 4.16 12.56
N PRO A 124 10.51 2.96 13.12
CA PRO A 124 11.58 2.03 13.52
C PRO A 124 12.39 1.53 12.31
N LEU A 125 11.81 1.39 11.14
CA LEU A 125 12.54 1.02 9.92
C LEU A 125 13.57 2.10 9.55
N ILE A 126 13.17 3.36 9.48
CA ILE A 126 14.05 4.49 9.12
C ILE A 126 15.13 4.70 10.19
N GLU A 127 14.81 4.58 11.48
CA GLU A 127 15.79 4.66 12.57
C GLU A 127 16.91 3.61 12.42
N ILE A 128 16.56 2.36 12.08
CA ILE A 128 17.57 1.30 11.83
C ILE A 128 18.39 1.63 10.59
N LEU A 129 17.75 1.97 9.47
CA LEU A 129 18.45 2.29 8.23
C LEU A 129 19.43 3.46 8.41
N LYS A 130 18.99 4.52 9.07
CA LYS A 130 19.84 5.68 9.41
C LYS A 130 21.02 5.24 10.27
N GLY A 131 20.78 4.49 11.35
CA GLY A 131 21.84 3.99 12.22
C GLY A 131 22.85 3.10 11.50
N CYS A 132 22.41 2.28 10.53
CA CYS A 132 23.27 1.46 9.69
C CYS A 132 24.12 2.33 8.76
N ASN A 133 23.54 3.35 8.16
CA ASN A 133 24.24 4.27 7.26
C ASN A 133 25.30 5.10 8.02
N GLU A 134 24.95 5.66 9.17
CA GLU A 134 25.86 6.41 10.04
C GLU A 134 27.07 5.58 10.50
N LYS A 135 26.88 4.29 10.72
CA LYS A 135 27.95 3.34 11.08
C LYS A 135 28.72 2.78 9.89
N GLY A 136 28.31 3.11 8.66
CA GLY A 136 28.89 2.56 7.43
C GLY A 136 28.79 1.04 7.33
N LEU A 137 27.68 0.46 7.80
CA LEU A 137 27.49 -0.99 7.80
C LEU A 137 27.36 -1.52 6.38
N GLU A 138 28.02 -2.64 6.10
CA GLU A 138 27.79 -3.37 4.86
C GLU A 138 26.35 -3.90 4.78
N LYS A 139 25.84 -4.05 3.55
CA LYS A 139 24.47 -4.49 3.25
C LYS A 139 24.05 -5.72 4.08
N GLY A 140 24.88 -6.73 4.17
CA GLY A 140 24.54 -7.97 4.92
C GLY A 140 24.33 -7.71 6.42
N MET A 141 25.07 -6.77 7.00
CA MET A 141 24.90 -6.38 8.41
C MET A 141 23.64 -5.53 8.58
N ALA A 142 23.39 -4.58 7.69
CA ALA A 142 22.17 -3.77 7.72
C ALA A 142 20.89 -4.66 7.60
N LEU A 143 20.91 -5.68 6.75
CA LEU A 143 19.80 -6.63 6.63
C LEU A 143 19.60 -7.46 7.91
N ARG A 144 20.66 -7.78 8.66
CA ARG A 144 20.53 -8.45 9.97
C ARG A 144 19.93 -7.52 11.03
N GLU A 145 20.32 -6.26 11.05
CA GLU A 145 19.68 -5.27 11.95
C GLU A 145 18.18 -5.13 11.63
N LEU A 146 17.81 -5.09 10.37
CA LEU A 146 16.41 -5.07 9.93
C LEU A 146 15.62 -6.31 10.34
N ASP A 147 16.24 -7.49 10.42
CA ASP A 147 15.58 -8.72 10.88
C ASP A 147 15.14 -8.62 12.36
N SER A 148 15.65 -7.67 13.14
CA SER A 148 15.17 -7.42 14.51
C SER A 148 13.71 -6.93 14.57
N LEU A 149 13.20 -6.33 13.47
CA LEU A 149 11.82 -5.88 13.37
C LEU A 149 10.90 -7.07 13.03
N ASP A 150 9.92 -7.35 13.87
CA ASP A 150 9.01 -8.51 13.74
C ASP A 150 8.35 -8.62 12.35
N PHE A 151 8.09 -7.50 11.70
CA PHE A 151 7.35 -7.38 10.44
C PHE A 151 8.23 -7.33 9.18
N ILE A 152 9.53 -7.39 9.32
CA ILE A 152 10.46 -7.44 8.18
C ILE A 152 10.82 -8.89 7.86
N TYR A 153 10.63 -9.28 6.60
CA TYR A 153 11.12 -10.52 6.03
C TYR A 153 12.35 -10.22 5.18
N VAL A 154 13.49 -10.81 5.50
CA VAL A 154 14.75 -10.69 4.75
C VAL A 154 15.01 -12.03 4.05
N PRO A 155 14.67 -12.18 2.76
CA PRO A 155 14.73 -13.48 2.07
C PRO A 155 16.09 -14.19 2.16
N SER A 156 17.19 -13.44 2.12
CA SER A 156 18.55 -13.99 2.19
C SER A 156 18.89 -14.65 3.55
N LEU A 157 18.06 -14.47 4.56
CA LEU A 157 18.21 -15.08 5.88
C LEU A 157 17.38 -16.36 6.04
N TYR A 158 16.77 -16.84 4.96
CA TYR A 158 15.96 -18.07 4.98
C TYR A 158 16.33 -18.99 3.82
N GLU A 159 16.23 -20.27 4.05
CA GLU A 159 16.31 -21.30 3.03
C GLU A 159 14.90 -21.87 2.79
N VAL A 160 14.44 -21.77 1.55
CA VAL A 160 13.13 -22.28 1.15
C VAL A 160 13.31 -23.56 0.36
N ALA A 161 12.80 -24.67 0.89
CA ALA A 161 12.77 -25.95 0.20
C ALA A 161 11.42 -26.14 -0.50
N PHE A 162 11.46 -26.61 -1.74
CA PHE A 162 10.30 -26.88 -2.56
C PHE A 162 10.07 -28.37 -2.78
N ASP A 163 8.81 -28.75 -2.92
CA ASP A 163 8.36 -30.04 -3.45
C ASP A 163 7.52 -29.76 -4.70
N GLY A 164 8.14 -29.84 -5.87
CA GLY A 164 7.57 -29.34 -7.11
C GLY A 164 7.35 -27.82 -7.03
N VAL A 165 6.10 -27.39 -7.15
CA VAL A 165 5.70 -25.97 -7.06
C VAL A 165 5.26 -25.52 -5.66
N ARG A 166 5.29 -26.44 -4.69
CA ARG A 166 4.85 -26.15 -3.32
C ARG A 166 6.03 -25.88 -2.41
N ILE A 167 5.89 -24.89 -1.55
CA ILE A 167 6.83 -24.67 -0.46
C ILE A 167 6.66 -25.84 0.53
N LYS A 168 7.72 -26.59 0.73
CA LYS A 168 7.79 -27.72 1.69
C LYS A 168 8.20 -27.24 3.07
N GLU A 169 9.19 -26.37 3.12
CA GLU A 169 9.79 -25.89 4.37
C GLU A 169 10.42 -24.52 4.14
N VAL A 170 10.31 -23.65 5.14
CA VAL A 170 11.06 -22.38 5.24
C VAL A 170 11.90 -22.46 6.50
N ARG A 171 13.22 -22.45 6.36
CA ARG A 171 14.16 -22.59 7.45
C ARG A 171 14.95 -21.30 7.67
N PRO A 172 14.89 -20.70 8.87
CA PRO A 172 15.71 -19.53 9.18
C PRO A 172 17.20 -19.92 9.27
N LEU A 173 18.06 -19.06 8.75
CA LEU A 173 19.51 -19.23 8.76
C LEU A 173 20.16 -18.28 9.77
N ASN A 174 21.26 -18.74 10.40
CA ASN A 174 22.14 -17.87 11.20
C ASN A 174 21.43 -17.06 12.30
N GLY A 175 20.42 -17.65 12.95
CA GLY A 175 19.69 -17.01 14.04
C GLY A 175 18.60 -16.03 13.63
N ALA A 176 18.20 -15.99 12.35
CA ALA A 176 17.02 -15.26 11.91
C ALA A 176 15.76 -15.72 12.65
N LYS A 177 14.76 -14.84 12.74
CA LYS A 177 13.51 -15.18 13.44
C LYS A 177 12.75 -16.30 12.73
N ALA A 178 12.14 -17.20 13.51
CA ALA A 178 11.38 -18.32 12.96
C ALA A 178 10.03 -17.90 12.34
N VAL A 179 9.49 -16.74 12.73
CA VAL A 179 8.16 -16.25 12.29
C VAL A 179 8.23 -14.76 12.05
N VAL A 180 7.80 -14.34 10.88
CA VAL A 180 7.56 -12.94 10.56
C VAL A 180 6.12 -12.61 10.93
N LYS A 181 5.91 -11.56 11.74
CA LYS A 181 4.58 -11.13 12.17
C LYS A 181 4.19 -9.86 11.43
N ALA A 182 3.12 -9.91 10.66
CA ALA A 182 2.64 -8.73 9.94
C ALA A 182 2.38 -7.55 10.89
N ALA A 183 2.87 -6.36 10.50
CA ALA A 183 2.59 -5.11 11.20
C ALA A 183 1.10 -4.79 11.15
N ARG A 184 0.57 -4.24 12.23
CA ARG A 184 -0.85 -3.83 12.33
C ARG A 184 -1.03 -2.55 13.12
N ALA A 185 -1.71 -1.59 12.53
CA ALA A 185 -2.19 -0.40 13.20
C ALA A 185 -3.45 -0.75 14.01
N ARG A 186 -3.27 -1.16 15.27
CA ARG A 186 -4.41 -1.58 16.12
C ARG A 186 -5.41 -0.46 16.37
N GLU A 187 -4.94 0.76 16.51
CA GLU A 187 -5.71 1.97 16.77
C GLU A 187 -5.54 2.92 15.59
N LEU A 188 -6.47 2.87 14.63
CA LEU A 188 -6.41 3.71 13.42
C LEU A 188 -6.47 5.21 13.73
N GLY A 189 -7.11 5.59 14.83
CA GLY A 189 -7.21 7.01 15.27
C GLY A 189 -5.87 7.66 15.64
N ARG A 190 -4.80 6.86 15.84
CA ARG A 190 -3.45 7.41 16.09
C ARG A 190 -2.76 7.90 14.81
N TYR A 191 -3.30 7.60 13.66
CA TYR A 191 -2.71 7.91 12.36
C TYR A 191 -3.67 8.77 11.54
N PRO A 192 -3.14 9.65 10.69
CA PRO A 192 -3.98 10.43 9.79
C PRO A 192 -4.91 9.53 8.98
N VAL A 193 -6.10 10.03 8.67
CA VAL A 193 -7.01 9.33 7.76
C VAL A 193 -6.37 9.29 6.37
N PRO A 194 -6.15 8.10 5.77
CA PRO A 194 -5.71 8.00 4.39
C PRO A 194 -6.71 8.68 3.48
N GLN A 195 -6.23 9.65 2.72
CA GLN A 195 -7.02 10.45 1.80
C GLN A 195 -6.21 10.78 0.55
N SER A 196 -6.88 10.95 -0.58
CA SER A 196 -6.20 11.31 -1.83
C SER A 196 -5.63 12.72 -1.75
N PHE A 197 -4.40 12.89 -2.22
CA PHE A 197 -3.81 14.19 -2.56
C PHE A 197 -3.45 14.28 -4.05
N ILE A 198 -3.53 13.13 -4.76
CA ILE A 198 -3.43 13.06 -6.21
C ILE A 198 -4.69 12.38 -6.74
N TYR A 199 -5.43 13.09 -7.54
CA TYR A 199 -6.60 12.59 -8.26
C TYR A 199 -6.62 13.24 -9.65
N THR A 200 -6.79 12.44 -10.69
CA THR A 200 -6.71 12.85 -12.08
C THR A 200 -7.78 12.14 -12.91
N PRO A 201 -8.21 12.69 -14.06
CA PRO A 201 -9.17 12.02 -14.93
C PRO A 201 -8.62 10.72 -15.55
N ASP A 202 -7.30 10.57 -15.60
CA ASP A 202 -6.62 9.46 -16.26
C ASP A 202 -6.45 8.23 -15.36
N THR A 203 -7.16 8.17 -14.23
CA THR A 203 -7.13 7.04 -13.30
C THR A 203 -8.47 6.35 -13.21
N GLU A 204 -8.49 5.10 -12.74
CA GLU A 204 -9.71 4.33 -12.50
C GLU A 204 -10.72 5.07 -11.60
N PHE A 205 -10.23 5.83 -10.63
CA PHE A 205 -11.08 6.62 -9.74
C PHE A 205 -11.55 7.97 -10.33
N ASN A 206 -11.07 8.35 -11.51
CA ASN A 206 -11.55 9.50 -12.28
C ASN A 206 -11.86 10.75 -11.43
N GLU A 207 -10.81 11.46 -10.99
CA GLU A 207 -10.90 12.68 -10.19
C GLU A 207 -11.58 12.50 -8.81
N THR A 208 -11.79 11.27 -8.37
CA THR A 208 -12.42 11.02 -7.08
C THR A 208 -11.43 11.21 -5.94
N TYR A 209 -11.81 12.03 -4.97
CA TYR A 209 -11.09 12.18 -3.72
C TYR A 209 -11.44 11.00 -2.80
N CYS A 210 -10.52 10.05 -2.65
CA CYS A 210 -10.73 8.86 -1.85
C CYS A 210 -10.42 9.10 -0.37
N VAL A 211 -11.26 8.55 0.52
CA VAL A 211 -11.12 8.63 1.98
C VAL A 211 -11.31 7.24 2.56
N GLU A 212 -10.34 6.74 3.34
CA GLU A 212 -10.48 5.47 4.06
C GLU A 212 -11.39 5.66 5.28
N VAL A 213 -12.45 4.87 5.38
CA VAL A 213 -13.39 4.91 6.51
C VAL A 213 -13.22 3.72 7.46
N GLU A 214 -12.73 2.59 6.95
CA GLU A 214 -12.51 1.38 7.75
C GLU A 214 -11.46 0.46 7.10
N ARG A 215 -10.94 -0.48 7.87
CA ARG A 215 -9.98 -1.47 7.41
C ARG A 215 -10.28 -2.84 8.02
N GLY A 216 -10.37 -3.84 7.15
CA GLY A 216 -10.66 -5.21 7.51
C GLY A 216 -12.15 -5.52 7.57
N CYS A 217 -12.48 -6.80 7.47
CA CYS A 217 -13.85 -7.30 7.49
C CYS A 217 -13.94 -8.55 8.37
N GLY A 218 -14.92 -8.60 9.26
CA GLY A 218 -15.14 -9.71 10.19
C GLY A 218 -16.01 -10.83 9.66
N LYS A 219 -16.48 -10.77 8.42
CA LYS A 219 -17.51 -11.70 7.88
C LYS A 219 -16.95 -13.10 7.51
N GLY A 220 -15.63 -13.21 7.28
CA GLY A 220 -14.98 -14.51 7.08
C GLY A 220 -15.36 -15.22 5.78
N CYS A 221 -15.73 -14.50 4.73
CA CYS A 221 -16.00 -15.06 3.39
C CYS A 221 -14.80 -15.88 2.92
N ARG A 222 -15.03 -17.18 2.58
CA ARG A 222 -13.93 -18.14 2.34
C ARG A 222 -13.04 -17.81 1.14
N PHE A 223 -13.54 -17.02 0.21
CA PHE A 223 -12.83 -16.60 -1.00
C PHE A 223 -12.07 -15.27 -0.82
N CYS A 224 -12.32 -14.52 0.27
CA CYS A 224 -11.85 -13.15 0.42
C CYS A 224 -10.58 -13.06 1.30
N ALA A 225 -9.44 -12.73 0.69
CA ALA A 225 -8.18 -12.55 1.41
C ALA A 225 -8.21 -11.39 2.43
N ALA A 226 -8.95 -10.31 2.13
CA ALA A 226 -9.05 -9.14 2.99
C ALA A 226 -9.65 -9.47 4.37
N GLY A 227 -10.59 -10.45 4.43
CA GLY A 227 -11.17 -10.95 5.67
C GLY A 227 -10.19 -11.69 6.59
N PHE A 228 -8.98 -11.98 6.11
CA PHE A 228 -7.92 -12.63 6.90
C PHE A 228 -6.73 -11.71 7.14
N LEU A 229 -6.33 -10.93 6.14
CA LEU A 229 -5.17 -10.05 6.22
C LEU A 229 -5.34 -8.90 7.21
N TYR A 230 -6.52 -8.30 7.22
CA TYR A 230 -6.78 -7.06 7.94
C TYR A 230 -7.63 -7.25 9.22
N LEU A 231 -7.69 -8.46 9.76
CA LEU A 231 -8.35 -8.73 11.05
C LEU A 231 -7.56 -8.12 12.23
N PRO A 232 -8.25 -7.65 13.29
CA PRO A 232 -9.70 -7.47 13.38
C PRO A 232 -10.18 -6.26 12.55
N PRO A 233 -11.48 -6.17 12.21
CA PRO A 233 -12.05 -4.96 11.60
C PRO A 233 -11.83 -3.75 12.49
N ARG A 234 -11.48 -2.63 11.89
CA ARG A 234 -11.23 -1.37 12.60
C ARG A 234 -11.83 -0.22 11.81
N MET A 235 -12.61 0.59 12.47
CA MET A 235 -13.25 1.76 11.88
C MET A 235 -12.49 3.02 12.25
N ARG A 236 -12.52 4.00 11.38
CA ARG A 236 -12.00 5.34 11.64
C ARG A 236 -13.01 6.14 12.43
N GLU A 237 -12.55 7.02 13.29
CA GLU A 237 -13.41 7.92 14.05
C GLU A 237 -14.18 8.87 13.12
N PRO A 238 -15.47 9.16 13.42
CA PRO A 238 -16.32 9.95 12.52
C PRO A 238 -15.82 11.36 12.24
N GLY A 239 -15.33 12.06 13.27
CA GLY A 239 -14.84 13.45 13.14
C GLY A 239 -13.75 13.58 12.07
N PRO A 240 -12.60 12.90 12.21
CA PRO A 240 -11.53 12.93 11.19
C PRO A 240 -11.95 12.45 9.80
N VAL A 241 -12.88 11.49 9.71
CA VAL A 241 -13.45 11.06 8.42
C VAL A 241 -14.26 12.18 7.79
N MET A 242 -15.14 12.82 8.57
CA MET A 242 -15.96 13.93 8.08
C MET A 242 -15.10 15.13 7.64
N ASP A 243 -14.06 15.47 8.39
CA ASP A 243 -13.09 16.50 8.00
C ASP A 243 -12.42 16.19 6.64
N SER A 244 -12.10 14.90 6.42
CA SER A 244 -11.51 14.44 5.16
C SER A 244 -12.51 14.46 4.01
N VAL A 245 -13.76 14.10 4.27
CA VAL A 245 -14.88 14.19 3.32
C VAL A 245 -15.11 15.66 2.92
N ASP A 246 -15.15 16.59 3.87
CA ASP A 246 -15.33 18.02 3.61
C ASP A 246 -14.18 18.60 2.76
N LYS A 247 -12.94 18.18 3.01
CA LYS A 247 -11.79 18.52 2.14
C LYS A 247 -11.98 18.01 0.72
N GLY A 248 -12.43 16.75 0.57
CA GLY A 248 -12.72 16.15 -0.73
C GLY A 248 -13.83 16.88 -1.48
N ILE A 249 -14.91 17.25 -0.79
CA ILE A 249 -16.01 18.05 -1.34
C ILE A 249 -15.49 19.41 -1.84
N ALA A 250 -14.70 20.09 -1.03
CA ALA A 250 -14.17 21.40 -1.37
C ALA A 250 -13.17 21.38 -2.53
N SER A 251 -12.40 20.29 -2.68
CA SER A 251 -11.31 20.21 -3.66
C SER A 251 -11.73 19.61 -5.00
N SER A 252 -12.57 18.57 -5.01
CA SER A 252 -12.97 17.86 -6.25
C SER A 252 -14.48 17.83 -6.48
N GLY A 253 -15.29 18.04 -5.45
CA GLY A 253 -16.74 17.85 -5.51
C GLY A 253 -17.17 16.39 -5.64
N LYS A 254 -16.21 15.45 -5.68
CA LYS A 254 -16.46 14.02 -5.84
C LYS A 254 -15.65 13.24 -4.82
N VAL A 255 -16.31 12.58 -3.89
CA VAL A 255 -15.67 11.83 -2.79
C VAL A 255 -15.98 10.34 -2.88
N GLY A 256 -14.95 9.51 -2.78
CA GLY A 256 -15.07 8.05 -2.72
C GLY A 256 -14.70 7.52 -1.34
N LEU A 257 -15.59 6.78 -0.72
CA LEU A 257 -15.30 6.11 0.53
C LEU A 257 -14.66 4.75 0.27
N ILE A 258 -13.51 4.54 0.88
CA ILE A 258 -12.70 3.33 0.70
C ILE A 258 -12.67 2.51 1.97
N GLY A 259 -12.90 1.23 1.82
CA GLY A 259 -12.84 0.24 2.88
C GLY A 259 -13.22 -1.15 2.37
N THR A 260 -13.07 -2.15 3.21
CA THR A 260 -13.38 -3.55 2.89
C THR A 260 -14.89 -3.82 2.99
N ALA A 261 -15.57 -3.11 3.88
CA ALA A 261 -17.00 -3.23 4.16
C ALA A 261 -17.62 -1.86 4.48
N VAL A 262 -17.48 -0.91 3.54
CA VAL A 262 -17.90 0.51 3.71
C VAL A 262 -19.37 0.63 4.13
N SER A 263 -20.25 -0.29 3.70
CA SER A 263 -21.66 -0.30 4.11
C SER A 263 -21.87 -0.55 5.62
N GLU A 264 -20.87 -1.10 6.32
CA GLU A 264 -20.91 -1.35 7.76
C GLU A 264 -20.39 -0.16 8.59
N TYR A 265 -19.89 0.89 7.93
CA TYR A 265 -19.42 2.08 8.65
C TYR A 265 -20.59 2.77 9.35
N PRO A 266 -20.58 2.93 10.69
CA PRO A 266 -21.76 3.38 11.45
C PRO A 266 -22.33 4.72 10.98
N GLU A 267 -21.46 5.64 10.59
CA GLU A 267 -21.84 6.99 10.18
C GLU A 267 -22.01 7.12 8.66
N ILE A 268 -22.12 6.02 7.93
CA ILE A 268 -22.24 6.05 6.45
C ILE A 268 -23.41 6.91 5.96
N LYS A 269 -24.55 6.82 6.64
CA LYS A 269 -25.74 7.61 6.31
C LYS A 269 -25.52 9.10 6.53
N GLU A 270 -24.77 9.48 7.59
CA GLU A 270 -24.45 10.88 7.88
C GLU A 270 -23.51 11.46 6.82
N VAL A 271 -22.49 10.68 6.42
CA VAL A 271 -21.58 11.06 5.34
C VAL A 271 -22.35 11.26 4.02
N LEU A 272 -23.30 10.37 3.70
CA LEU A 272 -24.14 10.54 2.50
C LEU A 272 -25.00 11.80 2.58
N ARG A 273 -25.67 12.06 3.73
CA ARG A 273 -26.45 13.29 3.95
C ARG A 273 -25.60 14.54 3.79
N ARG A 274 -24.36 14.50 4.29
CA ARG A 274 -23.42 15.63 4.11
C ARG A 274 -23.14 15.89 2.64
N GLY A 275 -22.83 14.86 1.84
CA GLY A 275 -22.64 14.97 0.39
C GLY A 275 -23.88 15.53 -0.32
N ILE A 276 -25.06 15.00 -0.02
CA ILE A 276 -26.35 15.44 -0.57
C ILE A 276 -26.59 16.92 -0.29
N SER A 277 -26.38 17.37 0.97
CA SER A 277 -26.66 18.74 1.41
C SER A 277 -25.90 19.81 0.62
N VAL A 278 -24.78 19.46 0.01
CA VAL A 278 -23.91 20.33 -0.78
C VAL A 278 -23.84 19.94 -2.27
N ASN A 279 -24.70 19.02 -2.69
CA ASN A 279 -24.77 18.50 -4.06
C ASN A 279 -23.41 17.91 -4.55
N ALA A 280 -22.66 17.27 -3.66
CA ALA A 280 -21.42 16.57 -4.00
C ALA A 280 -21.72 15.16 -4.51
N THR A 281 -20.86 14.66 -5.42
CA THR A 281 -20.93 13.28 -5.88
C THR A 281 -20.25 12.37 -4.85
N MET A 282 -21.02 11.43 -4.30
CA MET A 282 -20.49 10.40 -3.39
C MET A 282 -20.35 9.08 -4.13
N THR A 283 -19.24 8.35 -3.93
CA THR A 283 -19.04 7.01 -4.51
C THR A 283 -18.68 6.02 -3.40
N LEU A 284 -19.25 4.83 -3.49
CA LEU A 284 -19.02 3.73 -2.55
C LEU A 284 -18.58 2.49 -3.33
N SER A 285 -17.85 1.61 -2.69
CA SER A 285 -17.57 0.26 -3.19
C SER A 285 -18.86 -0.60 -3.23
N SER A 286 -18.75 -1.88 -3.59
CA SER A 286 -19.87 -2.84 -3.53
C SER A 286 -20.51 -2.85 -2.15
N LEU A 287 -21.83 -2.88 -2.13
CA LEU A 287 -22.63 -2.83 -0.91
C LEU A 287 -23.07 -4.24 -0.50
N ARG A 288 -22.99 -4.53 0.77
CA ARG A 288 -23.50 -5.77 1.32
C ARG A 288 -25.03 -5.73 1.36
N LEU A 289 -25.65 -6.82 0.91
CA LEU A 289 -27.11 -6.90 0.84
C LEU A 289 -27.78 -6.84 2.23
N ASP A 290 -27.14 -7.45 3.23
CA ASP A 290 -27.64 -7.52 4.61
C ASP A 290 -27.54 -6.18 5.40
N GLU A 291 -26.79 -5.21 4.89
CA GLU A 291 -26.63 -3.89 5.52
C GLU A 291 -27.56 -2.81 4.92
N LEU A 292 -28.32 -3.16 3.89
CA LEU A 292 -29.21 -2.21 3.21
C LEU A 292 -30.60 -2.18 3.85
N ASP A 293 -31.01 -1.02 4.31
CA ASP A 293 -32.37 -0.72 4.69
C ASP A 293 -33.02 0.31 3.75
N THR A 294 -34.30 0.56 3.94
CA THR A 294 -35.10 1.47 3.10
C THR A 294 -34.54 2.90 3.14
N GLU A 295 -34.06 3.36 4.27
CA GLU A 295 -33.49 4.69 4.45
C GLU A 295 -32.16 4.81 3.67
N TYR A 296 -31.27 3.80 3.79
CA TYR A 296 -30.01 3.78 3.08
C TYR A 296 -30.21 3.80 1.56
N LEU A 297 -31.15 2.99 1.06
CA LEU A 297 -31.52 3.00 -0.37
C LEU A 297 -32.08 4.36 -0.83
N ALA A 298 -32.88 5.01 0.00
CA ALA A 298 -33.38 6.36 -0.30
C ALA A 298 -32.23 7.38 -0.39
N LEU A 299 -31.30 7.36 0.55
CA LEU A 299 -30.12 8.23 0.54
C LEU A 299 -29.22 7.98 -0.69
N LEU A 300 -28.98 6.71 -1.06
CA LEU A 300 -28.23 6.38 -2.27
C LEU A 300 -28.89 6.95 -3.52
N LYS A 301 -30.21 6.82 -3.63
CA LYS A 301 -30.99 7.40 -4.74
C LYS A 301 -30.88 8.93 -4.77
N GLU A 302 -31.01 9.59 -3.62
CA GLU A 302 -30.91 11.04 -3.48
C GLU A 302 -29.49 11.54 -3.80
N ALA A 303 -28.46 10.77 -3.42
CA ALA A 303 -27.06 11.01 -3.78
C ALA A 303 -26.74 10.77 -5.26
N GLY A 304 -27.74 10.42 -6.08
CA GLY A 304 -27.60 10.29 -7.53
C GLY A 304 -27.19 8.91 -8.04
N TYR A 305 -27.18 7.88 -7.18
CA TYR A 305 -26.87 6.52 -7.63
C TYR A 305 -27.93 5.99 -8.58
N ARG A 306 -27.53 5.61 -9.79
CA ARG A 306 -28.39 4.97 -10.79
C ARG A 306 -28.28 3.45 -10.76
N THR A 307 -27.14 2.94 -10.30
CA THR A 307 -26.83 1.53 -10.20
C THR A 307 -26.07 1.29 -8.91
N ILE A 308 -26.36 0.21 -8.24
CA ILE A 308 -25.62 -0.26 -7.06
C ILE A 308 -25.13 -1.68 -7.34
N THR A 309 -23.93 -1.98 -6.91
CA THR A 309 -23.37 -3.34 -6.94
C THR A 309 -23.63 -3.99 -5.60
N LEU A 310 -24.37 -5.09 -5.62
CA LEU A 310 -24.71 -5.86 -4.42
C LEU A 310 -23.80 -7.07 -4.30
N ALA A 311 -23.30 -7.29 -3.10
CA ALA A 311 -22.50 -8.44 -2.73
C ALA A 311 -23.31 -9.35 -1.79
N PRO A 312 -23.93 -10.43 -2.29
CA PRO A 312 -24.59 -11.43 -1.48
C PRO A 312 -23.55 -12.41 -0.92
N GLU A 313 -22.74 -11.92 -0.03
CA GLU A 313 -21.62 -12.64 0.56
C GLU A 313 -22.04 -13.93 1.28
N ALA A 314 -21.27 -15.02 1.14
CA ALA A 314 -21.56 -16.32 1.75
C ALA A 314 -20.35 -16.91 2.49
#